data_6382e0f7fe6c94e6f4b1630e7137eacf
#
_entry.id   6382e0f7fe6c94e6f4b1630e7137eacf
#
_cell.length_a   1.000
_cell.length_b   1.000
_cell.length_c   1.000
_cell.angle_alpha   90.00
_cell.angle_beta   90.00
_cell.angle_gamma   90.00
#
_symmetry.space_group_name_H-M   'P 1'
#
loop_
_entity.id
_entity.type
_entity.pdbx_description
1 polymer ?
#
loop_
_entity_poly.entity_id
_entity_poly.type
_entity_poly.pdbx_seq_one_letter_code
_entity_poly.pdbx_strand_id
1 'polypeptide(L)'
;EFDLDFEDRSPARPVPLRLSPLSLEATDFRSAPGSELSIDLTTGVGEVGSLSVSGPLTLDPLAARLEVVAEKIGLGDFQPYLEDVAQLDVPSGSLSTALDVDLGNDSEGELTYGIKGRLQVDDLTTIDRRLTRKFLEWRSLRIEGIDLAPASLSVSEVGLSGAATHVVLDAEGRSNVEAIFSAGTEGQADSAGVEDGAAATDAAEDDEGSASPFAVRIDKVSLDGIGAEFDDLSMDPPFSIALGDLRGTVEGLSSERVARAKVDLAGKIDKVAPVRIDGEINPLSDEAYTDLRISVEGVSLPAFTPYSSRFIGYGIERGKLGLKLDYRLSQRSLVAENHVSLQQFYFGRRVESPEATSLPVPLAVALMRDPSGDIDVDLPIRGNLDDPSFNVLKLLGKAVVNLVSRAAT
;
A
#
# COMPACT_ATOMS: atom_id res chain seq x y z
N GLU A 1 11.41 -38.88 16.27
CA GLU A 1 10.83 -37.61 16.77
C GLU A 1 11.81 -36.95 17.72
N PHE A 2 12.02 -35.67 17.59
CA PHE A 2 12.86 -34.88 18.49
C PHE A 2 12.37 -33.42 18.52
N ASP A 3 12.84 -32.65 19.50
CA ASP A 3 12.60 -31.22 19.62
C ASP A 3 13.83 -30.48 19.12
N LEU A 4 13.63 -29.42 18.34
CA LEU A 4 14.67 -28.53 17.89
C LEU A 4 14.35 -27.10 18.34
N ASP A 5 15.20 -26.58 19.20
CA ASP A 5 15.19 -25.15 19.56
C ASP A 5 16.23 -24.44 18.71
N PHE A 6 15.76 -23.55 17.85
CA PHE A 6 16.59 -22.71 16.99
C PHE A 6 16.48 -21.25 17.46
N GLU A 7 17.57 -20.54 17.46
CA GLU A 7 17.61 -19.12 17.80
C GLU A 7 18.30 -18.36 16.67
N ASP A 8 17.54 -17.55 15.94
CA ASP A 8 18.11 -16.61 14.98
C ASP A 8 18.57 -15.34 15.72
N ARG A 9 19.85 -15.02 15.57
CA ARG A 9 20.50 -13.83 16.15
C ARG A 9 20.80 -12.75 15.13
N SER A 10 20.29 -12.88 13.91
CA SER A 10 20.48 -11.87 12.86
C SER A 10 19.77 -10.55 13.18
N PRO A 11 18.49 -10.53 13.66
CA PRO A 11 17.85 -9.29 14.05
C PRO A 11 18.38 -8.75 15.39
N ALA A 12 18.15 -7.46 15.66
CA ALA A 12 18.59 -6.78 16.88
C ALA A 12 18.16 -7.51 18.17
N ARG A 13 17.02 -8.18 18.13
CA ARG A 13 16.52 -9.06 19.19
C ARG A 13 16.42 -10.50 18.67
N PRO A 14 17.04 -11.49 19.34
CA PRO A 14 17.00 -12.88 18.88
C PRO A 14 15.57 -13.41 18.74
N VAL A 15 15.34 -14.21 17.69
CA VAL A 15 14.07 -14.91 17.44
C VAL A 15 14.22 -16.36 17.85
N PRO A 16 13.64 -16.79 18.99
CA PRO A 16 13.59 -18.18 19.35
C PRO A 16 12.50 -18.88 18.51
N LEU A 17 12.83 -19.93 17.80
CA LEU A 17 11.92 -20.75 17.04
C LEU A 17 11.97 -22.17 17.57
N ARG A 18 10.85 -22.65 18.11
CA ARG A 18 10.73 -24.03 18.57
C ARG A 18 10.00 -24.85 17.51
N LEU A 19 10.66 -25.91 17.06
CA LEU A 19 10.13 -26.92 16.15
C LEU A 19 9.90 -28.23 16.94
N SER A 20 8.64 -28.52 17.25
CA SER A 20 8.29 -29.64 18.14
C SER A 20 6.84 -30.10 17.95
N PRO A 21 6.56 -31.42 17.87
CA PRO A 21 7.55 -32.45 17.57
C PRO A 21 8.08 -32.35 16.14
N LEU A 22 9.37 -32.61 15.94
CA LEU A 22 9.96 -32.70 14.61
C LEU A 22 10.16 -34.16 14.22
N SER A 23 9.60 -34.56 13.09
CA SER A 23 9.78 -35.86 12.48
C SER A 23 10.39 -35.69 11.10
N LEU A 24 11.46 -36.41 10.83
CA LEU A 24 12.10 -36.47 9.52
C LEU A 24 12.28 -37.93 9.12
N GLU A 25 11.73 -38.26 7.97
CA GLU A 25 11.91 -39.55 7.32
C GLU A 25 12.60 -39.34 5.97
N ALA A 26 13.62 -40.14 5.69
CA ALA A 26 14.30 -40.14 4.40
C ALA A 26 14.39 -41.59 3.90
N THR A 27 13.83 -41.84 2.73
CA THR A 27 13.77 -43.18 2.12
C THR A 27 14.52 -43.19 0.79
N ASP A 28 14.83 -44.37 0.32
CA ASP A 28 15.53 -44.64 -0.97
C ASP A 28 16.92 -44.01 -1.10
N PHE A 29 17.57 -43.68 0.01
CA PHE A 29 18.90 -43.07 0.01
C PHE A 29 19.94 -43.98 -0.64
N ARG A 30 20.62 -43.48 -1.67
CA ARG A 30 21.74 -44.10 -2.38
C ARG A 30 22.84 -43.08 -2.60
N SER A 31 24.09 -43.49 -2.47
CA SER A 31 25.25 -42.63 -2.63
C SER A 31 25.71 -42.39 -4.08
N ALA A 32 25.05 -42.98 -5.06
CA ALA A 32 25.40 -42.80 -6.48
C ALA A 32 24.90 -41.42 -7.00
N PRO A 33 25.69 -40.69 -7.82
CA PRO A 33 25.23 -39.47 -8.49
C PRO A 33 23.91 -39.71 -9.25
N GLY A 34 23.02 -38.74 -9.21
CA GLY A 34 21.70 -38.81 -9.82
C GLY A 34 20.68 -39.67 -9.05
N SER A 35 21.04 -40.18 -7.87
CA SER A 35 20.11 -40.94 -7.03
C SER A 35 19.10 -39.99 -6.37
N GLU A 36 17.83 -40.32 -6.54
CA GLU A 36 16.71 -39.64 -5.89
C GLU A 36 16.45 -40.27 -4.52
N LEU A 37 16.27 -39.44 -3.50
CA LEU A 37 15.76 -39.81 -2.19
C LEU A 37 14.42 -39.12 -1.97
N SER A 38 13.52 -39.73 -1.22
CA SER A 38 12.28 -39.08 -0.81
C SER A 38 12.43 -38.58 0.64
N ILE A 39 12.08 -37.31 0.88
CA ILE A 39 12.05 -36.72 2.20
C ILE A 39 10.59 -36.48 2.64
N ASP A 40 10.33 -36.66 3.91
CA ASP A 40 9.09 -36.27 4.59
C ASP A 40 9.47 -35.66 5.94
N LEU A 41 9.26 -34.37 6.07
CA LEU A 41 9.50 -33.59 7.29
C LEU A 41 8.17 -33.02 7.77
N THR A 42 7.86 -33.26 9.03
CA THR A 42 6.72 -32.65 9.70
C THR A 42 7.14 -32.08 11.03
N THR A 43 6.65 -30.89 11.36
CA THR A 43 6.95 -30.25 12.66
C THR A 43 5.85 -29.30 13.09
N GLY A 44 5.66 -29.17 14.40
CA GLY A 44 4.97 -28.02 14.97
C GLY A 44 5.85 -26.79 14.96
N VAL A 45 5.28 -25.61 14.80
CA VAL A 45 5.97 -24.31 14.79
C VAL A 45 5.25 -23.36 15.76
N GLY A 46 5.95 -22.89 16.78
CA GLY A 46 5.35 -22.08 17.83
C GLY A 46 4.28 -22.86 18.62
N GLU A 47 3.18 -22.20 19.00
CA GLU A 47 2.14 -22.81 19.84
C GLU A 47 1.11 -23.63 19.04
N VAL A 48 0.76 -23.18 17.83
CA VAL A 48 -0.37 -23.73 17.06
C VAL A 48 -0.05 -23.99 15.58
N GLY A 49 1.10 -23.52 15.12
CA GLY A 49 1.51 -23.67 13.74
C GLY A 49 2.05 -25.05 13.42
N SER A 50 1.99 -25.45 12.15
CA SER A 50 2.62 -26.66 11.63
C SER A 50 3.31 -26.38 10.30
N LEU A 51 4.35 -27.18 10.01
CA LEU A 51 5.07 -27.17 8.76
C LEU A 51 5.27 -28.61 8.29
N SER A 52 4.96 -28.89 7.04
CA SER A 52 5.33 -30.13 6.36
C SER A 52 6.08 -29.82 5.08
N VAL A 53 7.11 -30.60 4.79
CA VAL A 53 7.89 -30.57 3.55
C VAL A 53 8.09 -31.98 3.09
N SER A 54 7.59 -32.32 1.91
CA SER A 54 7.72 -33.67 1.38
C SER A 54 8.04 -33.68 -0.11
N GLY A 55 8.71 -34.69 -0.57
CA GLY A 55 8.96 -34.91 -1.98
C GLY A 55 10.34 -35.47 -2.32
N PRO A 56 10.63 -35.68 -3.62
CA PRO A 56 11.91 -36.17 -4.10
C PRO A 56 12.99 -35.08 -4.08
N LEU A 57 14.19 -35.49 -3.70
CA LEU A 57 15.42 -34.73 -3.68
C LEU A 57 16.58 -35.50 -4.29
N THR A 58 17.30 -34.90 -5.21
CA THR A 58 18.59 -35.40 -5.74
C THR A 58 19.69 -34.47 -5.26
N LEU A 59 20.78 -35.03 -4.74
CA LEU A 59 21.87 -34.25 -4.16
C LEU A 59 22.96 -33.86 -5.18
N ASP A 60 23.15 -34.69 -6.22
CA ASP A 60 24.17 -34.44 -7.23
C ASP A 60 23.68 -34.95 -8.62
N PRO A 61 23.34 -34.07 -9.61
CA PRO A 61 23.21 -32.60 -9.40
C PRO A 61 22.01 -32.28 -8.48
N LEU A 62 22.07 -31.12 -7.81
CA LEU A 62 21.01 -30.70 -6.90
C LEU A 62 19.70 -30.49 -7.68
N ALA A 63 18.68 -31.25 -7.35
CA ALA A 63 17.32 -31.10 -7.88
C ALA A 63 16.31 -31.51 -6.81
N ALA A 64 15.20 -30.82 -6.72
CA ALA A 64 14.13 -31.17 -5.78
C ALA A 64 12.78 -30.79 -6.36
N ARG A 65 11.77 -31.58 -5.99
CA ARG A 65 10.36 -31.22 -6.20
C ARG A 65 9.62 -31.44 -4.88
N LEU A 66 9.41 -30.35 -4.17
CA LEU A 66 8.92 -30.38 -2.80
C LEU A 66 7.55 -29.76 -2.70
N GLU A 67 6.66 -30.44 -2.01
CA GLU A 67 5.42 -29.85 -1.49
C GLU A 67 5.71 -29.28 -0.11
N VAL A 68 5.46 -27.97 0.08
CA VAL A 68 5.67 -27.23 1.33
C VAL A 68 4.31 -26.72 1.80
N VAL A 69 3.84 -27.23 2.93
CA VAL A 69 2.58 -26.80 3.55
C VAL A 69 2.88 -26.24 4.92
N ALA A 70 2.54 -24.98 5.14
CA ALA A 70 2.55 -24.38 6.46
C ALA A 70 1.13 -23.95 6.84
N GLU A 71 0.74 -24.24 8.06
CA GLU A 71 -0.58 -23.88 8.57
C GLU A 71 -0.46 -23.09 9.86
N LYS A 72 -1.16 -21.95 9.93
CA LYS A 72 -1.33 -21.13 11.13
C LYS A 72 -0.02 -20.75 11.84
N ILE A 73 1.03 -20.45 11.08
CA ILE A 73 2.28 -19.92 11.63
C ILE A 73 2.00 -18.54 12.23
N GLY A 74 2.24 -18.37 13.53
CA GLY A 74 2.01 -17.10 14.24
C GLY A 74 2.96 -16.01 13.79
N LEU A 75 2.44 -14.86 13.32
CA LEU A 75 3.28 -13.75 12.85
C LEU A 75 3.91 -12.96 13.99
N GLY A 76 3.34 -13.00 15.19
CA GLY A 76 3.90 -12.35 16.37
C GLY A 76 5.28 -12.87 16.76
N ASP A 77 5.56 -14.14 16.51
CA ASP A 77 6.86 -14.77 16.80
C ASP A 77 7.99 -14.17 15.94
N PHE A 78 7.63 -13.57 14.79
CA PHE A 78 8.56 -12.92 13.85
C PHE A 78 8.66 -11.41 14.06
N GLN A 79 8.07 -10.87 15.13
CA GLN A 79 8.13 -9.45 15.49
C GLN A 79 9.54 -8.83 15.42
N PRO A 80 10.63 -9.49 15.90
CA PRO A 80 11.95 -8.89 15.86
C PRO A 80 12.48 -8.53 14.47
N TYR A 81 12.05 -9.25 13.42
CA TYR A 81 12.45 -8.90 12.04
C TYR A 81 11.80 -7.62 11.53
N LEU A 82 10.65 -7.23 12.10
CA LEU A 82 9.95 -6.00 11.73
C LEU A 82 10.53 -4.78 12.47
N GLU A 83 11.16 -4.98 13.63
CA GLU A 83 11.68 -3.89 14.46
C GLU A 83 12.75 -3.06 13.75
N ASP A 84 13.51 -3.67 12.83
CA ASP A 84 14.57 -3.01 12.06
C ASP A 84 14.03 -2.18 10.88
N VAL A 85 12.77 -2.42 10.45
CA VAL A 85 12.18 -1.77 9.27
C VAL A 85 10.97 -0.90 9.60
N ALA A 86 10.27 -1.15 10.72
CA ALA A 86 9.06 -0.42 11.08
C ALA A 86 8.83 -0.38 12.60
N GLN A 87 8.33 0.76 13.08
CA GLN A 87 7.94 0.93 14.50
C GLN A 87 6.52 0.40 14.74
N LEU A 88 6.32 -0.89 14.47
CA LEU A 88 5.05 -1.58 14.62
C LEU A 88 5.18 -2.77 15.57
N ASP A 89 4.13 -3.02 16.34
CA ASP A 89 3.92 -4.30 17.01
C ASP A 89 2.89 -5.13 16.22
N VAL A 90 3.08 -6.46 16.18
CA VAL A 90 2.18 -7.43 15.54
C VAL A 90 1.61 -8.36 16.61
N PRO A 91 0.55 -7.93 17.33
CA PRO A 91 -0.03 -8.75 18.41
C PRO A 91 -0.80 -9.96 17.90
N SER A 92 -1.22 -9.97 16.65
CA SER A 92 -1.93 -11.10 16.04
C SER A 92 -1.69 -11.17 14.53
N GLY A 93 -1.91 -12.35 14.00
CA GLY A 93 -1.81 -12.69 12.59
C GLY A 93 -1.31 -14.13 12.46
N SER A 94 -1.81 -14.83 11.47
CA SER A 94 -1.35 -16.19 11.16
C SER A 94 -1.14 -16.34 9.65
N LEU A 95 -0.03 -17.00 9.29
CA LEU A 95 0.33 -17.33 7.91
C LEU A 95 0.01 -18.80 7.64
N SER A 96 -0.66 -19.06 6.53
CA SER A 96 -0.82 -20.40 5.96
C SER A 96 -0.41 -20.38 4.49
N THR A 97 0.26 -21.43 4.04
CA THR A 97 0.68 -21.54 2.63
C THR A 97 0.71 -23.00 2.20
N ALA A 98 0.51 -23.22 0.90
CA ALA A 98 0.75 -24.50 0.24
C ALA A 98 1.48 -24.19 -1.08
N LEU A 99 2.71 -24.65 -1.18
CA LEU A 99 3.62 -24.36 -2.29
C LEU A 99 4.20 -25.65 -2.85
N ASP A 100 4.24 -25.74 -4.18
CA ASP A 100 5.04 -26.67 -4.94
C ASP A 100 6.34 -25.96 -5.33
N VAL A 101 7.48 -26.47 -4.88
CA VAL A 101 8.80 -25.89 -5.10
C VAL A 101 9.62 -26.83 -5.97
N ASP A 102 9.91 -26.41 -7.20
CA ASP A 102 10.81 -27.08 -8.11
C ASP A 102 12.19 -26.41 -8.04
N LEU A 103 13.23 -27.16 -7.74
CA LEU A 103 14.62 -26.73 -7.81
C LEU A 103 15.36 -27.60 -8.81
N GLY A 104 16.24 -27.00 -9.59
CA GLY A 104 17.04 -27.72 -10.56
C GLY A 104 18.14 -26.85 -11.14
N ASN A 105 18.81 -27.36 -12.16
CA ASN A 105 19.82 -26.61 -12.88
C ASN A 105 19.33 -26.39 -14.31
N ASP A 106 19.62 -25.24 -14.86
CA ASP A 106 19.37 -24.94 -16.27
C ASP A 106 20.41 -25.62 -17.20
N SER A 107 20.35 -25.32 -18.50
CA SER A 107 21.26 -25.89 -19.51
C SER A 107 22.71 -25.42 -19.34
N GLU A 108 22.97 -24.37 -18.57
CA GLU A 108 24.30 -23.80 -18.29
C GLU A 108 24.85 -24.28 -16.95
N GLY A 109 24.03 -25.02 -16.17
CA GLY A 109 24.36 -25.55 -14.86
C GLY A 109 24.09 -24.59 -13.71
N GLU A 110 23.46 -23.47 -13.98
CA GLU A 110 23.05 -22.50 -12.98
C GLU A 110 21.77 -22.95 -12.26
N LEU A 111 21.68 -22.68 -10.96
CA LEU A 111 20.52 -23.04 -10.16
C LEU A 111 19.28 -22.28 -10.63
N THR A 112 18.23 -23.02 -10.98
CA THR A 112 16.92 -22.47 -11.33
C THR A 112 15.86 -22.96 -10.36
N TYR A 113 14.75 -22.20 -10.26
CA TYR A 113 13.64 -22.53 -9.37
C TYR A 113 12.30 -22.19 -10.00
N GLY A 114 11.27 -22.91 -9.58
CA GLY A 114 9.87 -22.60 -9.82
C GLY A 114 9.10 -22.77 -8.52
N ILE A 115 8.23 -21.83 -8.19
CA ILE A 115 7.39 -21.91 -7.00
C ILE A 115 5.95 -21.65 -7.41
N LYS A 116 5.06 -22.62 -7.17
CA LYS A 116 3.63 -22.51 -7.44
C LYS A 116 2.83 -22.72 -6.18
N GLY A 117 1.66 -22.08 -6.10
CA GLY A 117 0.78 -22.33 -4.98
C GLY A 117 -0.04 -21.16 -4.53
N ARG A 118 -0.26 -21.09 -3.21
CA ARG A 118 -1.08 -20.08 -2.55
C ARG A 118 -0.51 -19.66 -1.22
N LEU A 119 -0.88 -18.46 -0.79
CA LEU A 119 -0.53 -17.90 0.51
C LEU A 119 -1.76 -17.22 1.12
N GLN A 120 -1.95 -17.35 2.42
CA GLN A 120 -3.02 -16.70 3.17
C GLN A 120 -2.49 -16.15 4.48
N VAL A 121 -2.87 -14.91 4.78
CA VAL A 121 -2.60 -14.27 6.09
C VAL A 121 -3.92 -13.86 6.70
N ASP A 122 -4.26 -14.46 7.84
CA ASP A 122 -5.51 -14.20 8.55
C ASP A 122 -5.30 -13.41 9.84
N ASP A 123 -6.33 -12.65 10.20
CA ASP A 123 -6.48 -11.93 11.47
C ASP A 123 -5.26 -11.08 11.86
N LEU A 124 -4.62 -10.44 10.86
CA LEU A 124 -3.51 -9.54 11.13
C LEU A 124 -4.01 -8.30 11.88
N THR A 125 -3.29 -7.95 12.92
CA THR A 125 -3.38 -6.64 13.58
C THR A 125 -1.98 -6.10 13.78
N THR A 126 -1.79 -4.82 13.48
CA THR A 126 -0.57 -4.08 13.78
C THR A 126 -0.90 -2.86 14.64
N ILE A 127 0.02 -2.51 15.53
CA ILE A 127 -0.11 -1.36 16.43
C ILE A 127 1.06 -0.42 16.19
N ASP A 128 0.76 0.85 15.93
CA ASP A 128 1.73 1.95 15.97
C ASP A 128 2.27 2.09 17.39
N ARG A 129 3.57 1.86 17.59
CA ARG A 129 4.22 1.92 18.91
C ARG A 129 4.16 3.31 19.53
N ARG A 130 4.29 4.36 18.71
CA ARG A 130 4.30 5.75 19.16
C ARG A 130 2.93 6.20 19.66
N LEU A 131 1.89 5.88 18.89
CA LEU A 131 0.52 6.29 19.21
C LEU A 131 -0.22 5.27 20.08
N THR A 132 0.30 4.05 20.21
CA THR A 132 -0.35 2.93 20.91
C THR A 132 -1.76 2.68 20.37
N ARG A 133 -1.92 2.79 19.05
CA ARG A 133 -3.17 2.60 18.33
C ARG A 133 -2.99 1.60 17.19
N LYS A 134 -4.08 0.93 16.81
CA LYS A 134 -4.09 0.10 15.60
C LYS A 134 -3.72 0.96 14.40
N PHE A 135 -2.78 0.44 13.59
CA PHE A 135 -2.35 1.09 12.35
C PHE A 135 -2.95 0.39 11.14
N LEU A 136 -2.79 -0.91 11.04
CA LEU A 136 -3.28 -1.73 9.95
C LEU A 136 -3.82 -3.03 10.50
N GLU A 137 -5.00 -3.42 10.08
CA GLU A 137 -5.58 -4.72 10.37
C GLU A 137 -6.31 -5.26 9.15
N TRP A 138 -6.45 -6.58 9.07
CA TRP A 138 -7.34 -7.25 8.12
C TRP A 138 -7.82 -8.59 8.65
N ARG A 139 -8.95 -9.05 8.13
CA ARG A 139 -9.49 -10.38 8.44
C ARG A 139 -8.76 -11.45 7.63
N SER A 140 -8.59 -11.25 6.34
CA SER A 140 -7.91 -12.21 5.47
C SER A 140 -7.30 -11.53 4.25
N LEU A 141 -6.03 -11.84 3.99
CA LEU A 141 -5.33 -11.60 2.73
C LEU A 141 -5.05 -12.95 2.10
N ARG A 142 -5.52 -13.19 0.88
CA ARG A 142 -5.29 -14.42 0.10
C ARG A 142 -4.59 -14.11 -1.21
N ILE A 143 -3.59 -14.89 -1.54
CA ILE A 143 -2.87 -14.84 -2.81
C ILE A 143 -2.95 -16.23 -3.42
N GLU A 144 -3.70 -16.34 -4.52
CA GLU A 144 -3.99 -17.61 -5.19
C GLU A 144 -3.32 -17.69 -6.56
N GLY A 145 -2.91 -18.91 -6.95
CA GLY A 145 -2.30 -19.16 -8.25
C GLY A 145 -0.98 -18.44 -8.44
N ILE A 146 -0.14 -18.43 -7.39
CA ILE A 146 1.24 -17.97 -7.47
C ILE A 146 1.99 -18.88 -8.45
N ASP A 147 2.69 -18.30 -9.42
CA ASP A 147 3.64 -18.97 -10.30
C ASP A 147 4.86 -18.04 -10.43
N LEU A 148 5.91 -18.35 -9.64
CA LEU A 148 7.15 -17.60 -9.57
C LEU A 148 8.25 -18.38 -10.25
N ALA A 149 8.91 -17.74 -11.20
CA ALA A 149 10.08 -18.23 -11.91
C ALA A 149 11.20 -17.17 -11.88
N PRO A 150 12.45 -17.46 -12.26
CA PRO A 150 13.57 -16.52 -12.18
C PRO A 150 13.33 -15.17 -12.87
N ALA A 151 12.52 -15.15 -13.94
CA ALA A 151 12.26 -13.92 -14.72
C ALA A 151 10.80 -13.41 -14.61
N SER A 152 9.92 -14.09 -13.85
CA SER A 152 8.51 -13.72 -13.82
C SER A 152 7.78 -14.13 -12.55
N LEU A 153 6.76 -13.34 -12.20
CA LEU A 153 5.76 -13.66 -11.19
C LEU A 153 4.37 -13.49 -11.80
N SER A 154 3.58 -14.55 -11.79
CA SER A 154 2.15 -14.43 -12.06
C SER A 154 1.32 -14.85 -10.84
N VAL A 155 0.20 -14.13 -10.64
CA VAL A 155 -0.76 -14.38 -9.56
C VAL A 155 -2.16 -14.32 -10.17
N SER A 156 -2.96 -15.34 -9.93
CA SER A 156 -4.34 -15.39 -10.45
C SER A 156 -5.25 -14.44 -9.68
N GLU A 157 -5.21 -14.45 -8.35
CA GLU A 157 -6.04 -13.56 -7.53
C GLU A 157 -5.33 -13.14 -6.24
N VAL A 158 -5.46 -11.83 -5.91
CA VAL A 158 -5.16 -11.27 -4.60
C VAL A 158 -6.49 -10.82 -3.98
N GLY A 159 -6.93 -11.49 -2.92
CA GLY A 159 -8.16 -11.17 -2.19
C GLY A 159 -7.85 -10.53 -0.84
N LEU A 160 -8.35 -9.32 -0.59
CA LEU A 160 -8.22 -8.64 0.71
C LEU A 160 -9.60 -8.37 1.30
N SER A 161 -9.85 -8.85 2.51
CA SER A 161 -11.14 -8.68 3.19
C SER A 161 -11.00 -8.09 4.59
N GLY A 162 -11.91 -7.16 4.91
CA GLY A 162 -12.01 -6.55 6.24
C GLY A 162 -10.76 -5.79 6.66
N ALA A 163 -10.02 -5.22 5.69
CA ALA A 163 -8.85 -4.42 6.02
C ALA A 163 -9.27 -3.02 6.49
N ALA A 164 -8.56 -2.51 7.48
CA ALA A 164 -8.70 -1.15 7.96
C ALA A 164 -7.33 -0.55 8.29
N THR A 165 -7.14 0.71 7.97
CA THR A 165 -5.93 1.46 8.33
C THR A 165 -6.29 2.77 9.01
N HIS A 166 -5.43 3.25 9.89
CA HIS A 166 -5.61 4.50 10.61
C HIS A 166 -4.40 5.42 10.39
N VAL A 167 -4.62 6.48 9.63
CA VAL A 167 -3.62 7.52 9.34
C VAL A 167 -3.86 8.71 10.25
N VAL A 168 -2.83 9.15 10.95
CA VAL A 168 -2.91 10.26 11.91
C VAL A 168 -1.85 11.31 11.59
N LEU A 169 -2.26 12.57 11.50
CA LEU A 169 -1.35 13.71 11.61
C LEU A 169 -1.32 14.15 13.08
N ASP A 170 -0.13 14.25 13.64
CA ASP A 170 0.05 14.75 15.03
C ASP A 170 -0.16 16.28 15.12
N ALA A 171 -0.02 16.84 16.32
CA ALA A 171 -0.21 18.28 16.55
C ALA A 171 0.76 19.15 15.75
N GLU A 172 1.90 18.63 15.36
CA GLU A 172 2.92 19.26 14.52
C GLU A 172 2.70 19.02 13.02
N GLY A 173 1.65 18.26 12.64
CA GLY A 173 1.30 17.92 11.26
C GLY A 173 2.16 16.80 10.64
N ARG A 174 2.86 16.01 11.46
CA ARG A 174 3.67 14.87 10.99
C ARG A 174 2.81 13.61 10.90
N SER A 175 2.97 12.86 9.84
CA SER A 175 2.24 11.61 9.62
C SER A 175 2.78 10.47 10.48
N ASN A 176 1.89 9.66 11.07
CA ASN A 176 2.28 8.41 11.70
C ASN A 176 2.87 7.41 10.69
N VAL A 177 2.44 7.43 9.43
CA VAL A 177 3.00 6.58 8.37
C VAL A 177 4.49 6.87 8.18
N GLU A 178 4.87 8.15 8.07
CA GLU A 178 6.27 8.55 7.97
C GLU A 178 7.06 8.10 9.21
N ALA A 179 6.52 8.34 10.41
CA ALA A 179 7.17 7.96 11.65
C ALA A 179 7.35 6.44 11.82
N ILE A 180 6.40 5.63 11.35
CA ILE A 180 6.49 4.16 11.39
C ILE A 180 7.64 3.65 10.54
N PHE A 181 7.86 4.20 9.34
CA PHE A 181 8.83 3.69 8.37
C PHE A 181 10.16 4.46 8.34
N SER A 182 10.30 5.57 9.08
CA SER A 182 11.56 6.33 9.14
C SER A 182 12.69 5.62 9.90
N ALA A 183 12.37 4.69 10.78
CA ALA A 183 13.37 3.93 11.54
C ALA A 183 14.33 3.11 10.64
N GLY A 184 13.86 2.64 9.49
CA GLY A 184 14.69 1.90 8.53
C GLY A 184 15.67 2.76 7.73
N THR A 185 15.52 4.08 7.72
CA THR A 185 16.39 5.00 6.97
C THR A 185 17.53 5.58 7.80
N GLU A 186 17.41 5.64 9.12
CA GLU A 186 18.47 6.16 9.99
C GLU A 186 19.67 5.20 10.14
N GLY A 187 19.48 3.90 9.95
CA GLY A 187 20.55 2.90 9.99
C GLY A 187 21.46 2.86 8.75
N GLN A 188 21.08 3.49 7.65
CA GLN A 188 21.88 3.54 6.42
C GLN A 188 22.68 4.85 6.24
N ALA A 189 22.44 5.86 7.04
CA ALA A 189 23.14 7.15 6.94
C ALA A 189 24.51 7.19 7.63
N ASP A 190 24.80 6.28 8.57
CA ASP A 190 26.07 6.28 9.34
C ASP A 190 27.20 5.46 8.71
N SER A 191 26.99 4.82 7.56
CA SER A 191 28.06 4.07 6.86
C SER A 191 28.52 4.68 5.53
N ALA A 192 27.99 5.84 5.15
CA ALA A 192 28.49 6.61 4.00
C ALA A 192 29.13 7.92 4.47
N GLY A 193 30.36 7.85 4.95
CA GLY A 193 31.23 9.01 5.09
C GLY A 193 31.44 9.63 3.71
N VAL A 194 30.80 10.76 3.48
CA VAL A 194 30.97 11.55 2.26
C VAL A 194 32.33 12.24 2.35
N GLU A 195 33.33 11.73 1.64
CA GLU A 195 34.46 12.55 1.19
C GLU A 195 34.05 13.26 -0.11
N ASP A 196 34.01 14.58 -0.01
CA ASP A 196 33.84 15.50 -1.11
C ASP A 196 35.05 15.39 -2.08
N GLY A 197 34.82 14.98 -3.31
CA GLY A 197 35.87 14.79 -4.29
C GLY A 197 35.34 14.69 -5.70
N ALA A 198 35.18 15.84 -6.36
CA ALA A 198 34.93 15.93 -7.78
C ALA A 198 36.01 15.21 -8.60
N ALA A 199 35.61 14.23 -9.41
CA ALA A 199 36.35 13.88 -10.63
C ALA A 199 35.40 13.18 -11.61
N ALA A 200 35.09 13.85 -12.67
CA ALA A 200 34.57 13.24 -13.88
C ALA A 200 35.59 12.26 -14.46
N THR A 201 35.19 11.04 -14.73
CA THR A 201 35.86 10.21 -15.73
C THR A 201 34.80 9.54 -16.58
N ASP A 202 34.90 9.91 -17.82
CA ASP A 202 34.32 9.32 -19.03
C ASP A 202 34.71 7.85 -19.18
N ALA A 203 33.87 7.11 -19.90
CA ALA A 203 34.07 5.80 -20.52
C ALA A 203 33.81 4.54 -19.67
N ALA A 204 32.66 3.95 -19.93
CA ALA A 204 32.58 2.54 -20.28
C ALA A 204 31.37 2.33 -21.20
N GLU A 205 31.73 2.03 -22.44
CA GLU A 205 30.80 1.55 -23.48
C GLU A 205 30.30 0.13 -23.13
N ASP A 206 29.04 -0.10 -23.46
CA ASP A 206 28.42 -1.36 -23.92
C ASP A 206 28.76 -2.65 -23.12
N ASP A 207 27.89 -2.96 -22.17
CA ASP A 207 27.47 -4.34 -21.98
C ASP A 207 25.96 -4.45 -22.28
N GLU A 208 25.63 -4.71 -23.54
CA GLU A 208 24.28 -5.08 -23.97
C GLU A 208 23.96 -6.51 -23.53
N GLY A 209 24.00 -6.77 -22.25
CA GLY A 209 23.31 -7.86 -21.57
C GLY A 209 21.98 -7.35 -21.05
N SER A 210 21.03 -7.02 -21.95
CA SER A 210 19.67 -6.67 -21.57
C SER A 210 19.00 -7.85 -20.89
N ALA A 211 19.22 -7.98 -19.57
CA ALA A 211 18.38 -8.84 -18.75
C ALA A 211 16.93 -8.37 -18.98
N SER A 212 16.10 -9.24 -19.53
CA SER A 212 14.68 -8.96 -19.71
C SER A 212 14.12 -8.51 -18.37
N PRO A 213 13.39 -7.38 -18.29
CA PRO A 213 12.87 -6.90 -17.03
C PRO A 213 11.97 -7.97 -16.40
N PHE A 214 12.08 -8.15 -15.08
CA PHE A 214 11.26 -9.11 -14.34
C PHE A 214 9.78 -8.85 -14.60
N ALA A 215 9.09 -9.83 -15.19
CA ALA A 215 7.70 -9.69 -15.58
C ALA A 215 6.76 -9.98 -14.39
N VAL A 216 5.85 -9.04 -14.10
CA VAL A 216 4.83 -9.21 -13.05
C VAL A 216 3.45 -9.16 -13.67
N ARG A 217 2.60 -10.12 -13.31
CA ARG A 217 1.20 -10.18 -13.72
C ARG A 217 0.31 -10.59 -12.56
N ILE A 218 -0.78 -9.84 -12.33
CA ILE A 218 -1.83 -10.17 -11.38
C ILE A 218 -3.16 -10.09 -12.13
N ASP A 219 -3.83 -11.23 -12.31
CA ASP A 219 -5.06 -11.26 -13.11
C ASP A 219 -6.18 -10.49 -12.42
N LYS A 220 -6.31 -10.62 -11.09
CA LYS A 220 -7.38 -9.98 -10.33
C LYS A 220 -6.96 -9.60 -8.93
N VAL A 221 -7.33 -8.40 -8.49
CA VAL A 221 -7.34 -7.98 -7.10
C VAL A 221 -8.78 -7.77 -6.67
N SER A 222 -9.21 -8.44 -5.60
CA SER A 222 -10.56 -8.36 -5.03
C SER A 222 -10.52 -7.69 -3.67
N LEU A 223 -11.29 -6.63 -3.48
CA LEU A 223 -11.43 -5.90 -2.23
C LEU A 223 -12.81 -6.10 -1.63
N ASP A 224 -12.92 -6.44 -0.35
CA ASP A 224 -14.19 -6.57 0.36
C ASP A 224 -14.15 -5.94 1.75
N GLY A 225 -14.92 -4.84 1.92
CA GLY A 225 -15.06 -4.18 3.21
C GLY A 225 -13.77 -3.51 3.69
N ILE A 226 -13.08 -2.80 2.80
CA ILE A 226 -11.86 -2.07 3.14
C ILE A 226 -12.22 -0.71 3.72
N GLY A 227 -11.51 -0.29 4.77
CA GLY A 227 -11.66 0.98 5.44
C GLY A 227 -10.34 1.74 5.61
N ALA A 228 -10.46 3.06 5.72
CA ALA A 228 -9.36 3.94 6.10
C ALA A 228 -9.91 5.08 6.95
N GLU A 229 -9.32 5.32 8.11
CA GLU A 229 -9.61 6.46 8.96
C GLU A 229 -8.46 7.46 8.89
N PHE A 230 -8.79 8.73 8.81
CA PHE A 230 -7.82 9.81 8.82
C PHE A 230 -8.18 10.81 9.92
N ASP A 231 -7.25 11.02 10.85
CA ASP A 231 -7.35 12.02 11.91
C ASP A 231 -6.27 13.10 11.73
N ASP A 232 -6.67 14.37 11.74
CA ASP A 232 -5.74 15.50 11.81
C ASP A 232 -5.86 16.17 13.18
N LEU A 233 -4.88 15.86 14.04
CA LEU A 233 -4.78 16.40 15.40
C LEU A 233 -4.13 17.79 15.46
N SER A 234 -3.62 18.31 14.33
CA SER A 234 -3.11 19.67 14.24
C SER A 234 -4.22 20.73 14.17
N MET A 235 -5.46 20.30 13.94
CA MET A 235 -6.64 21.15 13.94
C MET A 235 -7.27 21.26 15.33
N ASP A 236 -7.91 22.39 15.61
CA ASP A 236 -8.69 22.64 16.83
C ASP A 236 -10.12 23.09 16.46
N PRO A 237 -11.16 22.27 16.73
CA PRO A 237 -11.09 20.87 17.17
C PRO A 237 -10.44 19.95 16.14
N PRO A 238 -9.97 18.74 16.53
CA PRO A 238 -9.42 17.77 15.59
C PRO A 238 -10.38 17.43 14.45
N PHE A 239 -9.82 17.21 13.26
CA PHE A 239 -10.59 16.77 12.09
C PHE A 239 -10.50 15.25 11.96
N SER A 240 -11.61 14.61 11.60
CA SER A 240 -11.67 13.18 11.33
C SER A 240 -12.57 12.88 10.14
N ILE A 241 -12.16 11.94 9.29
CA ILE A 241 -12.95 11.43 8.16
C ILE A 241 -12.63 9.96 7.93
N ALA A 242 -13.63 9.17 7.55
CA ALA A 242 -13.45 7.76 7.30
C ALA A 242 -13.98 7.34 5.92
N LEU A 243 -13.15 6.60 5.17
CA LEU A 243 -13.59 5.79 4.05
C LEU A 243 -13.93 4.39 4.57
N GLY A 244 -15.08 3.86 4.22
CA GLY A 244 -15.49 2.52 4.64
C GLY A 244 -16.24 1.76 3.57
N ASP A 245 -16.42 0.47 3.80
CA ASP A 245 -17.13 -0.44 2.90
C ASP A 245 -16.60 -0.44 1.45
N LEU A 246 -15.31 -0.10 1.24
CA LEU A 246 -14.75 -0.11 -0.11
C LEU A 246 -14.69 -1.56 -0.61
N ARG A 247 -15.33 -1.79 -1.75
CA ARG A 247 -15.44 -3.09 -2.41
C ARG A 247 -15.28 -2.95 -3.90
N GLY A 248 -14.84 -4.02 -4.54
CA GLY A 248 -14.73 -4.11 -5.99
C GLY A 248 -13.49 -4.84 -6.44
N THR A 249 -13.10 -4.62 -7.69
CA THR A 249 -12.00 -5.33 -8.33
C THR A 249 -11.06 -4.41 -9.09
N VAL A 250 -9.80 -4.87 -9.21
CA VAL A 250 -8.83 -4.39 -10.19
C VAL A 250 -8.38 -5.60 -11.01
N GLU A 251 -8.57 -5.57 -12.33
CA GLU A 251 -8.35 -6.73 -13.19
C GLU A 251 -7.32 -6.43 -14.29
N GLY A 252 -6.34 -7.34 -14.46
CA GLY A 252 -5.35 -7.27 -15.52
C GLY A 252 -4.13 -6.40 -15.22
N LEU A 253 -3.68 -6.35 -13.96
CA LEU A 253 -2.42 -5.71 -13.60
C LEU A 253 -1.23 -6.44 -14.23
N SER A 254 -0.34 -5.69 -14.89
CA SER A 254 0.85 -6.25 -15.52
C SER A 254 1.96 -5.19 -15.60
N SER A 255 3.21 -5.65 -15.56
CA SER A 255 4.36 -4.79 -15.81
C SER A 255 4.57 -4.46 -17.31
N GLU A 256 3.81 -5.08 -18.21
CA GLU A 256 3.86 -4.75 -19.63
C GLU A 256 3.36 -3.31 -19.89
N ARG A 257 4.09 -2.53 -20.68
CA ARG A 257 3.77 -1.11 -20.97
C ARG A 257 2.37 -0.88 -21.56
N VAL A 258 1.90 -1.82 -22.37
CA VAL A 258 0.61 -1.71 -23.08
C VAL A 258 -0.56 -2.20 -22.25
N ALA A 259 -0.31 -2.85 -21.12
CA ALA A 259 -1.37 -3.36 -20.27
C ALA A 259 -2.20 -2.23 -19.66
N ARG A 260 -3.48 -2.50 -19.46
CA ARG A 260 -4.43 -1.59 -18.80
C ARG A 260 -5.30 -2.42 -17.86
N ALA A 261 -5.04 -2.26 -16.56
CA ALA A 261 -5.85 -2.91 -15.53
C ALA A 261 -7.13 -2.13 -15.31
N LYS A 262 -8.25 -2.81 -15.37
CA LYS A 262 -9.57 -2.22 -15.16
C LYS A 262 -9.86 -2.09 -13.67
N VAL A 263 -10.28 -0.91 -13.24
CA VAL A 263 -10.67 -0.59 -11.87
C VAL A 263 -12.19 -0.40 -11.80
N ASP A 264 -12.86 -1.05 -10.85
CA ASP A 264 -14.25 -0.80 -10.49
C ASP A 264 -14.39 -0.98 -8.97
N LEU A 265 -14.41 0.15 -8.24
CA LEU A 265 -14.48 0.18 -6.79
C LEU A 265 -15.62 1.08 -6.33
N ALA A 266 -16.30 0.69 -5.25
CA ALA A 266 -17.35 1.47 -4.62
C ALA A 266 -17.22 1.38 -3.09
N GLY A 267 -17.53 2.51 -2.41
CA GLY A 267 -17.45 2.61 -0.95
C GLY A 267 -18.27 3.78 -0.42
N LYS A 268 -18.00 4.18 0.80
CA LYS A 268 -18.68 5.30 1.44
C LYS A 268 -17.74 6.13 2.30
N ILE A 269 -17.88 7.43 2.26
CA ILE A 269 -17.27 8.35 3.26
C ILE A 269 -18.27 8.51 4.41
N ASP A 270 -17.75 8.43 5.64
CA ASP A 270 -18.51 8.57 6.90
C ASP A 270 -19.78 7.72 6.91
N LYS A 271 -19.73 6.51 6.33
CA LYS A 271 -20.84 5.52 6.23
C LYS A 271 -22.04 5.97 5.38
N VAL A 272 -22.06 7.19 4.87
CA VAL A 272 -23.23 7.77 4.20
C VAL A 272 -22.97 8.27 2.79
N ALA A 273 -21.86 8.95 2.52
CA ALA A 273 -21.57 9.56 1.24
C ALA A 273 -20.96 8.53 0.28
N PRO A 274 -21.66 8.16 -0.82
CA PRO A 274 -21.16 7.17 -1.75
C PRO A 274 -19.88 7.65 -2.46
N VAL A 275 -18.94 6.72 -2.63
CA VAL A 275 -17.72 6.87 -3.43
C VAL A 275 -17.74 5.83 -4.52
N ARG A 276 -17.39 6.22 -5.74
CA ARG A 276 -17.16 5.32 -6.86
C ARG A 276 -15.83 5.67 -7.53
N ILE A 277 -15.05 4.66 -7.88
CA ILE A 277 -13.78 4.79 -8.59
C ILE A 277 -13.81 3.81 -9.75
N ASP A 278 -13.78 4.30 -10.97
CA ASP A 278 -13.76 3.47 -12.17
C ASP A 278 -12.74 3.98 -13.20
N GLY A 279 -12.22 3.08 -14.02
CA GLY A 279 -11.28 3.43 -15.08
C GLY A 279 -10.21 2.39 -15.33
N GLU A 280 -9.04 2.85 -15.75
CA GLU A 280 -7.92 2.01 -16.13
C GLU A 280 -6.59 2.51 -15.54
N ILE A 281 -5.74 1.59 -15.11
CA ILE A 281 -4.40 1.90 -14.58
C ILE A 281 -3.34 0.95 -15.11
N ASN A 282 -2.09 1.38 -15.09
CA ASN A 282 -0.91 0.52 -15.19
C ASN A 282 0.18 1.01 -14.24
N PRO A 283 0.11 0.67 -12.94
CA PRO A 283 1.07 1.13 -11.94
C PRO A 283 2.35 0.30 -11.92
N LEU A 284 2.38 -0.88 -12.56
CA LEU A 284 3.51 -1.82 -12.55
C LEU A 284 4.48 -1.60 -13.71
N SER A 285 4.14 -0.75 -14.67
CA SER A 285 5.01 -0.41 -15.80
C SER A 285 5.94 0.75 -15.44
N ASP A 286 7.12 0.79 -16.04
CA ASP A 286 8.05 1.92 -15.97
C ASP A 286 7.41 3.25 -16.41
N GLU A 287 6.46 3.16 -17.35
CA GLU A 287 5.62 4.27 -17.77
C GLU A 287 4.22 4.13 -17.14
N ALA A 288 4.08 4.59 -15.89
CA ALA A 288 2.81 4.57 -15.19
C ALA A 288 1.70 5.23 -16.03
N TYR A 289 0.59 4.53 -16.13
CA TYR A 289 -0.62 5.01 -16.81
C TYR A 289 -1.79 5.04 -15.84
N THR A 290 -2.61 6.10 -15.93
CA THR A 290 -3.84 6.24 -15.14
C THR A 290 -4.88 6.97 -15.98
N ASP A 291 -6.08 6.43 -16.08
CA ASP A 291 -7.30 7.10 -16.53
C ASP A 291 -8.42 6.71 -15.57
N LEU A 292 -8.56 7.49 -14.49
CA LEU A 292 -9.49 7.20 -13.39
C LEU A 292 -10.53 8.29 -13.25
N ARG A 293 -11.76 7.88 -13.09
CA ARG A 293 -12.88 8.71 -12.63
C ARG A 293 -13.22 8.37 -11.20
N ILE A 294 -13.26 9.41 -10.37
CA ILE A 294 -13.67 9.29 -8.97
C ILE A 294 -14.86 10.19 -8.74
N SER A 295 -15.96 9.62 -8.24
CA SER A 295 -17.13 10.39 -7.84
C SER A 295 -17.40 10.20 -6.36
N VAL A 296 -17.68 11.31 -5.69
CA VAL A 296 -18.07 11.36 -4.28
C VAL A 296 -19.30 12.27 -4.18
N GLU A 297 -20.35 11.85 -3.49
CA GLU A 297 -21.57 12.63 -3.40
C GLU A 297 -22.04 12.80 -1.97
N GLY A 298 -22.32 14.05 -1.59
CA GLY A 298 -23.04 14.35 -0.36
C GLY A 298 -22.25 14.26 0.93
N VAL A 299 -20.91 14.44 0.88
CA VAL A 299 -20.07 14.54 2.09
C VAL A 299 -20.51 15.75 2.92
N SER A 300 -20.64 15.58 4.23
CA SER A 300 -21.07 16.64 5.14
C SER A 300 -20.00 17.72 5.27
N LEU A 301 -20.28 18.93 4.80
CA LEU A 301 -19.35 20.06 4.89
C LEU A 301 -19.07 20.57 6.31
N PRO A 302 -20.00 20.54 7.28
CA PRO A 302 -19.70 20.87 8.67
C PRO A 302 -18.52 20.11 9.29
N ALA A 303 -18.22 18.89 8.82
CA ALA A 303 -17.03 18.15 9.25
C ALA A 303 -15.72 18.91 8.98
N PHE A 304 -15.68 19.74 7.93
CA PHE A 304 -14.51 20.54 7.55
C PHE A 304 -14.43 21.91 8.29
N THR A 305 -15.28 22.13 9.29
CA THR A 305 -15.24 23.35 10.10
C THR A 305 -13.86 23.64 10.72
N PRO A 306 -13.08 22.66 11.20
CA PRO A 306 -11.74 22.95 11.74
C PRO A 306 -10.84 23.66 10.72
N TYR A 307 -10.81 23.18 9.48
CA TYR A 307 -10.04 23.81 8.40
C TYR A 307 -10.59 25.18 8.00
N SER A 308 -11.91 25.29 7.82
CA SER A 308 -12.52 26.56 7.40
C SER A 308 -12.40 27.64 8.49
N SER A 309 -12.51 27.28 9.75
CA SER A 309 -12.27 28.19 10.88
C SER A 309 -10.83 28.68 10.90
N ARG A 310 -9.86 27.79 10.77
CA ARG A 310 -8.44 28.13 10.81
C ARG A 310 -8.00 28.99 9.62
N PHE A 311 -8.35 28.61 8.40
CA PHE A 311 -7.80 29.23 7.18
C PHE A 311 -8.73 30.28 6.55
N ILE A 312 -10.04 30.23 6.83
CA ILE A 312 -11.03 31.16 6.25
C ILE A 312 -11.60 32.11 7.33
N GLY A 313 -11.54 31.74 8.61
CA GLY A 313 -12.07 32.50 9.71
C GLY A 313 -13.58 32.35 9.90
N TYR A 314 -14.18 31.28 9.37
CA TYR A 314 -15.60 30.98 9.52
C TYR A 314 -15.78 29.46 9.68
N GLY A 315 -16.65 29.07 10.62
CA GLY A 315 -17.16 27.70 10.65
C GLY A 315 -18.08 27.40 9.46
N ILE A 316 -18.42 26.14 9.26
CA ILE A 316 -19.43 25.73 8.28
C ILE A 316 -20.68 25.28 9.02
N GLU A 317 -21.82 25.97 8.78
CA GLU A 317 -23.08 25.64 9.42
C GLU A 317 -23.77 24.44 8.77
N ARG A 318 -23.78 24.42 7.43
CA ARG A 318 -24.40 23.36 6.65
C ARG A 318 -23.89 23.33 5.22
N GLY A 319 -24.12 22.22 4.56
CA GLY A 319 -23.84 21.99 3.17
C GLY A 319 -23.35 20.57 2.90
N LYS A 320 -23.39 20.18 1.65
CA LYS A 320 -22.87 18.91 1.17
C LYS A 320 -21.87 19.15 0.05
N LEU A 321 -20.80 18.37 0.07
CA LEU A 321 -19.75 18.37 -0.94
C LEU A 321 -20.01 17.21 -1.92
N GLY A 322 -19.98 17.52 -3.21
CA GLY A 322 -19.84 16.56 -4.30
C GLY A 322 -18.52 16.79 -5.02
N LEU A 323 -17.87 15.69 -5.44
CA LEU A 323 -16.64 15.71 -6.21
C LEU A 323 -16.77 14.79 -7.41
N LYS A 324 -16.36 15.28 -8.59
CA LYS A 324 -16.10 14.45 -9.78
C LYS A 324 -14.71 14.78 -10.25
N LEU A 325 -13.85 13.78 -10.24
CA LEU A 325 -12.43 13.91 -10.49
C LEU A 325 -12.05 12.98 -11.64
N ASP A 326 -11.55 13.54 -12.74
CA ASP A 326 -11.05 12.81 -13.90
C ASP A 326 -9.53 12.98 -13.95
N TYR A 327 -8.79 11.92 -13.64
CA TYR A 327 -7.34 11.90 -13.58
C TYR A 327 -6.75 11.10 -14.74
N ARG A 328 -5.96 11.75 -15.58
CA ARG A 328 -5.22 11.12 -16.67
C ARG A 328 -3.74 11.36 -16.51
N LEU A 329 -3.00 10.28 -16.32
CA LEU A 329 -1.55 10.26 -16.29
C LEU A 329 -1.05 9.41 -17.46
N SER A 330 -0.24 9.99 -18.31
CA SER A 330 0.43 9.29 -19.41
C SER A 330 1.75 9.97 -19.71
N GLN A 331 2.81 9.21 -19.92
CA GLN A 331 4.14 9.74 -20.22
C GLN A 331 4.55 10.83 -19.21
N ARG A 332 4.34 10.58 -17.90
CA ARG A 332 4.62 11.45 -16.77
C ARG A 332 3.88 12.80 -16.78
N SER A 333 3.00 13.02 -17.76
CA SER A 333 2.12 14.20 -17.86
C SER A 333 0.79 13.90 -17.16
N LEU A 334 0.46 14.71 -16.13
CA LEU A 334 -0.80 14.66 -15.41
C LEU A 334 -1.75 15.72 -15.93
N VAL A 335 -2.96 15.29 -16.28
CA VAL A 335 -4.12 16.17 -16.52
C VAL A 335 -5.22 15.71 -15.57
N ALA A 336 -5.65 16.62 -14.69
CA ALA A 336 -6.76 16.36 -13.77
C ALA A 336 -7.84 17.42 -13.97
N GLU A 337 -9.06 16.98 -14.22
CA GLU A 337 -10.26 17.80 -14.27
C GLU A 337 -11.06 17.55 -13.00
N ASN A 338 -11.17 18.57 -12.14
CA ASN A 338 -11.82 18.45 -10.85
C ASN A 338 -13.07 19.33 -10.87
N HIS A 339 -14.24 18.71 -10.78
CA HIS A 339 -15.50 19.40 -10.60
C HIS A 339 -15.93 19.27 -9.14
N VAL A 340 -16.08 20.41 -8.47
CA VAL A 340 -16.46 20.51 -7.06
C VAL A 340 -17.85 21.15 -6.98
N SER A 341 -18.82 20.48 -6.39
CA SER A 341 -20.15 21.01 -6.13
C SER A 341 -20.38 21.19 -4.62
N LEU A 342 -20.83 22.36 -4.21
CA LEU A 342 -21.24 22.68 -2.84
C LEU A 342 -22.73 22.94 -2.81
N GLN A 343 -23.49 21.98 -2.32
CA GLN A 343 -24.95 22.07 -2.25
C GLN A 343 -25.38 22.68 -0.92
N GLN A 344 -26.26 23.71 -0.99
CA GLN A 344 -26.82 24.39 0.16
C GLN A 344 -25.75 24.81 1.20
N PHE A 345 -24.60 25.29 0.72
CA PHE A 345 -23.47 25.67 1.55
C PHE A 345 -23.74 26.99 2.26
N TYR A 346 -23.55 27.01 3.59
CA TYR A 346 -23.63 28.21 4.41
C TYR A 346 -22.50 28.27 5.43
N PHE A 347 -21.86 29.42 5.50
CA PHE A 347 -20.94 29.69 6.61
C PHE A 347 -21.70 29.83 7.92
N GLY A 348 -21.11 29.36 8.99
CA GLY A 348 -21.52 29.54 10.35
C GLY A 348 -20.93 30.82 10.97
N ARG A 349 -20.68 30.78 12.26
CA ARG A 349 -20.10 31.92 12.98
C ARG A 349 -18.71 32.25 12.51
N ARG A 350 -18.35 33.52 12.58
CA ARG A 350 -16.98 33.98 12.40
C ARG A 350 -16.13 33.47 13.58
N VAL A 351 -14.93 33.01 13.27
CA VAL A 351 -13.93 32.53 14.22
C VAL A 351 -12.67 33.35 13.99
N GLU A 352 -12.10 33.90 15.05
CA GLU A 352 -10.82 34.59 14.96
C GLU A 352 -9.70 33.58 14.83
N SER A 353 -8.91 33.71 13.77
CA SER A 353 -7.73 32.89 13.52
C SER A 353 -6.61 33.74 12.94
N PRO A 354 -5.39 33.63 13.46
CA PRO A 354 -4.24 34.37 12.93
C PRO A 354 -3.83 33.90 11.54
N GLU A 355 -4.23 32.67 11.16
CA GLU A 355 -3.94 32.09 9.85
C GLU A 355 -5.05 32.34 8.81
N ALA A 356 -6.16 32.95 9.22
CA ALA A 356 -7.27 33.21 8.33
C ALA A 356 -6.88 34.19 7.22
N THR A 357 -7.29 33.87 6.00
CA THR A 357 -7.08 34.74 4.84
C THR A 357 -7.78 36.11 5.03
N SER A 358 -7.14 37.16 4.53
CA SER A 358 -7.75 38.48 4.46
C SER A 358 -8.71 38.67 3.26
N LEU A 359 -8.85 37.67 2.39
CA LEU A 359 -9.74 37.70 1.23
C LEU A 359 -11.21 37.72 1.70
N PRO A 360 -12.11 38.41 0.96
CA PRO A 360 -13.54 38.48 1.30
C PRO A 360 -14.26 37.17 0.85
N VAL A 361 -13.87 36.01 1.42
CA VAL A 361 -14.38 34.69 1.01
C VAL A 361 -15.91 34.59 1.09
N PRO A 362 -16.61 35.13 2.11
CA PRO A 362 -18.07 35.04 2.10
C PRO A 362 -18.72 35.79 0.95
N LEU A 363 -18.12 36.92 0.51
CA LEU A 363 -18.62 37.67 -0.65
C LEU A 363 -18.38 36.87 -1.95
N ALA A 364 -17.18 36.30 -2.12
CA ALA A 364 -16.87 35.47 -3.28
C ALA A 364 -17.83 34.27 -3.38
N VAL A 365 -18.06 33.58 -2.27
CA VAL A 365 -19.02 32.46 -2.18
C VAL A 365 -20.44 32.91 -2.52
N ALA A 366 -20.85 34.08 -2.06
CA ALA A 366 -22.19 34.62 -2.38
C ALA A 366 -22.36 34.93 -3.87
N LEU A 367 -21.30 35.40 -4.54
CA LEU A 367 -21.29 35.71 -5.97
C LEU A 367 -21.22 34.45 -6.87
N MET A 368 -20.68 33.36 -6.35
CA MET A 368 -20.58 32.09 -7.07
C MET A 368 -21.86 31.23 -6.98
N ARG A 369 -22.81 31.61 -6.12
CA ARG A 369 -24.06 30.86 -5.99
C ARG A 369 -24.94 30.99 -7.22
N ASP A 370 -25.44 29.87 -7.69
CA ASP A 370 -26.47 29.80 -8.70
C ASP A 370 -27.86 30.17 -8.10
N PRO A 371 -28.93 30.24 -8.92
CA PRO A 371 -30.30 30.49 -8.45
C PRO A 371 -30.86 29.45 -7.46
N SER A 372 -30.31 28.24 -7.46
CA SER A 372 -30.66 27.15 -6.53
C SER A 372 -29.91 27.27 -5.18
N GLY A 373 -28.91 28.14 -5.11
CA GLY A 373 -28.04 28.35 -3.93
C GLY A 373 -26.85 27.40 -3.89
N ASP A 374 -26.62 26.66 -4.97
CA ASP A 374 -25.50 25.75 -5.13
C ASP A 374 -24.28 26.46 -5.76
N ILE A 375 -23.13 25.90 -5.59
CA ILE A 375 -21.86 26.44 -6.12
C ILE A 375 -21.16 25.30 -6.86
N ASP A 376 -20.89 25.50 -8.15
CA ASP A 376 -20.13 24.59 -8.97
C ASP A 376 -18.83 25.25 -9.42
N VAL A 377 -17.73 24.50 -9.24
CA VAL A 377 -16.38 24.99 -9.52
C VAL A 377 -15.58 23.93 -10.26
N ASP A 378 -15.02 24.33 -11.40
CA ASP A 378 -14.06 23.53 -12.14
C ASP A 378 -12.62 23.95 -11.81
N LEU A 379 -11.83 22.98 -11.34
CA LEU A 379 -10.44 23.18 -10.92
C LEU A 379 -9.51 22.28 -11.77
N PRO A 380 -9.18 22.68 -13.02
CA PRO A 380 -8.26 21.91 -13.84
C PRO A 380 -6.84 22.02 -13.28
N ILE A 381 -6.15 20.87 -13.20
CA ILE A 381 -4.74 20.78 -12.81
C ILE A 381 -3.98 20.13 -13.95
N ARG A 382 -2.85 20.68 -14.30
CA ARG A 382 -1.92 20.12 -15.29
C ARG A 382 -0.51 20.21 -14.73
N GLY A 383 0.27 19.16 -14.94
CA GLY A 383 1.66 19.14 -14.50
C GLY A 383 2.44 17.97 -15.08
N ASN A 384 3.74 17.98 -14.82
CA ASN A 384 4.64 16.90 -15.17
C ASN A 384 5.24 16.35 -13.87
N LEU A 385 5.25 15.04 -13.70
CA LEU A 385 5.84 14.37 -12.54
C LEU A 385 7.38 14.51 -12.49
N ASP A 386 8.02 14.87 -13.58
CA ASP A 386 9.46 15.13 -13.62
C ASP A 386 9.84 16.51 -13.04
N ASP A 387 8.85 17.40 -12.82
CA ASP A 387 9.08 18.70 -12.23
C ASP A 387 9.14 18.59 -10.70
N PRO A 388 10.31 18.78 -10.07
CA PRO A 388 10.43 18.68 -8.60
C PRO A 388 9.59 19.71 -7.84
N SER A 389 9.17 20.79 -8.51
CA SER A 389 8.29 21.82 -7.93
C SER A 389 6.80 21.44 -8.02
N PHE A 390 6.47 20.35 -8.74
CA PHE A 390 5.10 19.89 -8.90
C PHE A 390 4.54 19.34 -7.59
N ASN A 391 3.58 20.06 -7.02
CA ASN A 391 2.89 19.66 -5.81
C ASN A 391 1.39 19.91 -5.98
N VAL A 392 0.62 18.84 -6.06
CA VAL A 392 -0.84 18.88 -6.30
C VAL A 392 -1.56 19.71 -5.24
N LEU A 393 -1.19 19.57 -3.96
CA LEU A 393 -1.81 20.33 -2.88
C LEU A 393 -1.54 21.84 -2.97
N LYS A 394 -0.31 22.23 -3.34
CA LYS A 394 0.03 23.64 -3.60
C LYS A 394 -0.74 24.20 -4.80
N LEU A 395 -0.93 23.39 -5.85
CA LEU A 395 -1.68 23.80 -7.03
C LEU A 395 -3.17 23.94 -6.74
N LEU A 396 -3.76 23.02 -5.99
CA LEU A 396 -5.14 23.14 -5.51
C LEU A 396 -5.33 24.41 -4.68
N GLY A 397 -4.43 24.68 -3.73
CA GLY A 397 -4.46 25.91 -2.93
C GLY A 397 -4.40 27.17 -3.78
N LYS A 398 -3.50 27.24 -4.76
CA LYS A 398 -3.40 28.36 -5.71
C LYS A 398 -4.67 28.49 -6.58
N ALA A 399 -5.24 27.40 -7.05
CA ALA A 399 -6.45 27.40 -7.86
C ALA A 399 -7.63 27.96 -7.06
N VAL A 400 -7.80 27.56 -5.82
CA VAL A 400 -8.84 28.08 -4.90
C VAL A 400 -8.65 29.58 -4.64
N VAL A 401 -7.42 30.02 -4.32
CA VAL A 401 -7.11 31.45 -4.10
C VAL A 401 -7.41 32.28 -5.35
N ASN A 402 -7.02 31.80 -6.53
CA ASN A 402 -7.28 32.50 -7.81
C ASN A 402 -8.79 32.58 -8.11
N LEU A 403 -9.55 31.52 -7.80
CA LEU A 403 -10.99 31.51 -7.98
C LEU A 403 -11.67 32.55 -7.08
N VAL A 404 -11.34 32.57 -5.79
CA VAL A 404 -11.86 33.55 -4.84
C VAL A 404 -11.50 34.98 -5.26
N SER A 405 -10.27 35.20 -5.70
CA SER A 405 -9.84 36.51 -6.17
C SER A 405 -10.60 36.97 -7.43
N ARG A 406 -10.85 36.08 -8.39
CA ARG A 406 -11.64 36.37 -9.59
C ARG A 406 -13.12 36.63 -9.30
N ALA A 407 -13.70 35.90 -8.36
CA ALA A 407 -15.10 36.12 -7.98
C ALA A 407 -15.31 37.44 -7.19
N ALA A 408 -14.26 37.98 -6.58
CA ALA A 408 -14.30 39.20 -5.78
C ALA A 408 -13.95 40.46 -6.56
N THR A 409 -13.48 40.34 -7.82
CA THR A 409 -13.19 41.45 -8.76
C THR A 409 -14.26 41.55 -9.83
#